data_a60a175811b0bd92fa0f51818d233f94
#
_entry.id   a60a175811b0bd92fa0f51818d233f94
#
_cell.length_a   1.000
_cell.length_b   1.000
_cell.length_c   1.000
_cell.angle_alpha   90.00
_cell.angle_beta   90.00
_cell.angle_gamma   90.00
#
_symmetry.space_group_name_H-M   'P 1'
#
loop_
_entity.id
_entity.type
_entity.pdbx_description
1 polymer ?
#
loop_
_entity_poly.entity_id
_entity_poly.type
_entity_poly.pdbx_seq_one_letter_code
_entity_poly.pdbx_strand_id
1 'polypeptide(L)'
;MSQPANKLPFREMLAFGCGDFASVLYWQTFMRYLPFFYTDIFGITAGALASMLFFSRLFDGFFDPVIGMLADRTETRWGKFRPFMLFGCVPFAIFGVLTFTTPGFAPASKLIWAYLTYNAMMLLYTTVNIPYTALLGVMTNDPVERTRLSSIKFICAFSAGMVVSASLLPMVSWLGAGSPQRGWQLSFIVIGAVAVGFFLITVFGTKERIKPTPDANTSVSRDLKLLFANKAWVLLTITTLLWILFIALRSSVSTHYFKYFIFNGAPETPLTFVGRTFTLDTLVSAFNTLGKRRRLRA
;
A
#
# COMPACT_ATOMS: atom_id res chain seq x y z
N MET A 1 -10.10 18.85 35.88
CA MET A 1 -9.78 17.48 36.31
C MET A 1 -9.63 16.64 35.03
N SER A 2 -8.40 16.35 34.63
CA SER A 2 -8.12 15.48 33.46
C SER A 2 -8.56 14.07 33.81
N GLN A 3 -9.51 13.52 33.05
CA GLN A 3 -9.82 12.09 33.15
C GLN A 3 -8.51 11.29 32.97
N PRO A 4 -8.29 10.20 33.73
CA PRO A 4 -7.11 9.38 33.57
C PRO A 4 -7.07 8.88 32.12
N ALA A 5 -5.97 9.19 31.44
CA ALA A 5 -5.73 8.77 30.07
C ALA A 5 -5.90 7.25 29.99
N ASN A 6 -6.98 6.82 29.34
CA ASN A 6 -7.29 5.39 29.19
C ASN A 6 -6.29 4.82 28.18
N LYS A 7 -5.13 4.35 28.68
CA LYS A 7 -4.05 3.81 27.87
C LYS A 7 -4.57 2.66 27.02
N LEU A 8 -4.30 2.71 25.73
CA LEU A 8 -4.65 1.64 24.81
C LEU A 8 -3.80 0.40 25.08
N PRO A 9 -4.41 -0.80 25.17
CA PRO A 9 -3.66 -2.02 25.29
C PRO A 9 -2.74 -2.23 24.08
N PHE A 10 -1.51 -2.68 24.29
CA PHE A 10 -0.55 -2.93 23.22
C PHE A 10 -1.09 -3.88 22.15
N ARG A 11 -1.86 -4.90 22.56
CA ARG A 11 -2.51 -5.83 21.64
C ARG A 11 -3.46 -5.14 20.65
N GLU A 12 -4.17 -4.12 21.10
CA GLU A 12 -5.08 -3.35 20.25
C GLU A 12 -4.33 -2.43 19.29
N MET A 13 -3.23 -1.84 19.76
CA MET A 13 -2.36 -1.05 18.89
C MET A 13 -1.73 -1.91 17.79
N LEU A 14 -1.29 -3.13 18.14
CA LEU A 14 -0.75 -4.08 17.17
C LEU A 14 -1.83 -4.53 16.18
N ALA A 15 -3.04 -4.83 16.66
CA ALA A 15 -4.18 -5.19 15.81
C ALA A 15 -4.51 -4.06 14.82
N PHE A 16 -4.43 -2.80 15.26
CA PHE A 16 -4.55 -1.66 14.36
C PHE A 16 -3.44 -1.63 13.31
N GLY A 17 -2.17 -1.84 13.71
CA GLY A 17 -1.03 -1.90 12.78
C GLY A 17 -1.14 -3.00 11.73
N CYS A 18 -1.81 -4.12 12.06
CA CYS A 18 -2.07 -5.22 11.11
C CYS A 18 -2.87 -4.76 9.88
N GLY A 19 -3.79 -3.81 10.03
CA GLY A 19 -4.53 -3.26 8.90
C GLY A 19 -3.65 -2.51 7.91
N ASP A 20 -2.66 -1.78 8.40
CA ASP A 20 -1.70 -1.11 7.53
C ASP A 20 -0.73 -2.11 6.87
N PHE A 21 -0.33 -3.14 7.62
CA PHE A 21 0.45 -4.25 7.05
C PHE A 21 -0.27 -4.86 5.85
N ALA A 22 -1.57 -5.19 5.99
CA ALA A 22 -2.39 -5.74 4.90
C ALA A 22 -2.49 -4.79 3.71
N SER A 23 -2.77 -3.51 3.95
CA SER A 23 -2.88 -2.49 2.91
C SER A 23 -1.55 -2.31 2.16
N VAL A 24 -0.43 -2.28 2.88
CA VAL A 24 0.90 -2.05 2.30
C VAL A 24 1.41 -3.26 1.53
N LEU A 25 1.01 -4.50 1.84
CA LEU A 25 1.32 -5.67 0.99
C LEU A 25 0.89 -5.44 -0.46
N TYR A 26 -0.32 -4.90 -0.66
CA TYR A 26 -0.82 -4.56 -1.99
C TYR A 26 -0.15 -3.30 -2.56
N TRP A 27 -0.12 -2.23 -1.78
CA TRP A 27 0.43 -0.95 -2.22
C TRP A 27 1.87 -1.04 -2.70
N GLN A 28 2.75 -1.71 -1.94
CA GLN A 28 4.15 -1.90 -2.32
C GLN A 28 4.29 -2.76 -3.58
N THR A 29 3.44 -3.77 -3.73
CA THR A 29 3.44 -4.60 -4.93
C THR A 29 3.05 -3.78 -6.15
N PHE A 30 2.01 -2.93 -6.05
CA PHE A 30 1.60 -2.06 -7.14
C PHE A 30 2.66 -1.04 -7.51
N MET A 31 3.22 -0.35 -6.54
CA MET A 31 4.22 0.68 -6.79
C MET A 31 5.49 0.11 -7.47
N ARG A 32 5.89 -1.11 -7.13
CA ARG A 32 7.14 -1.69 -7.61
C ARG A 32 6.99 -2.61 -8.80
N TYR A 33 5.96 -3.44 -8.81
CA TYR A 33 5.89 -4.59 -9.71
C TYR A 33 4.73 -4.55 -10.69
N LEU A 34 3.70 -3.72 -10.47
CA LEU A 34 2.55 -3.65 -11.37
C LEU A 34 2.93 -3.26 -12.80
N PRO A 35 3.80 -2.23 -13.02
CA PRO A 35 4.23 -1.89 -14.38
C PRO A 35 4.92 -3.07 -15.07
N PHE A 36 5.86 -3.73 -14.39
CA PHE A 36 6.54 -4.91 -14.90
C PHE A 36 5.57 -6.05 -15.21
N PHE A 37 4.63 -6.35 -14.32
CA PHE A 37 3.63 -7.39 -14.58
C PHE A 37 2.81 -7.10 -15.83
N TYR A 38 2.29 -5.89 -15.97
CA TYR A 38 1.42 -5.53 -17.10
C TYR A 38 2.17 -5.48 -18.43
N THR A 39 3.42 -5.01 -18.48
CA THR A 39 4.20 -4.95 -19.72
C THR A 39 4.78 -6.31 -20.11
N ASP A 40 5.46 -6.99 -19.19
CA ASP A 40 6.31 -8.13 -19.49
C ASP A 40 5.58 -9.47 -19.35
N ILE A 41 4.57 -9.57 -18.45
CA ILE A 41 3.87 -10.83 -18.18
C ILE A 41 2.47 -10.84 -18.82
N PHE A 42 1.71 -9.76 -18.60
CA PHE A 42 0.36 -9.62 -19.13
C PHE A 42 0.37 -9.26 -20.62
N GLY A 43 1.33 -8.45 -21.07
CA GLY A 43 1.60 -8.14 -22.48
C GLY A 43 0.79 -6.98 -23.04
N ILE A 44 0.49 -5.93 -22.26
CA ILE A 44 -0.02 -4.67 -22.78
C ILE A 44 1.11 -3.67 -23.03
N THR A 45 0.89 -2.73 -23.95
CA THR A 45 1.89 -1.70 -24.25
C THR A 45 2.08 -0.72 -23.10
N ALA A 46 3.27 -0.16 -22.98
CA ALA A 46 3.56 0.86 -21.96
C ALA A 46 2.63 2.10 -22.07
N GLY A 47 2.23 2.48 -23.30
CA GLY A 47 1.26 3.55 -23.54
C GLY A 47 -0.13 3.22 -23.02
N ALA A 48 -0.61 1.98 -23.23
CA ALA A 48 -1.90 1.53 -22.69
C ALA A 48 -1.87 1.46 -21.17
N LEU A 49 -0.76 1.00 -20.59
CA LEU A 49 -0.56 1.03 -19.13
C LEU A 49 -0.59 2.46 -18.58
N ALA A 50 0.15 3.37 -19.20
CA ALA A 50 0.21 4.78 -18.76
C ALA A 50 -1.19 5.43 -18.80
N SER A 51 -1.95 5.20 -19.87
CA SER A 51 -3.34 5.70 -19.98
C SER A 51 -4.23 5.07 -18.90
N MET A 52 -4.12 3.76 -18.65
CA MET A 52 -4.86 3.08 -17.60
C MET A 52 -4.59 3.71 -16.23
N LEU A 53 -3.33 3.86 -15.85
CA LEU A 53 -2.96 4.44 -14.57
C LEU A 53 -3.41 5.91 -14.45
N PHE A 54 -3.33 6.69 -15.52
CA PHE A 54 -3.79 8.06 -15.54
C PHE A 54 -5.29 8.19 -15.30
N PHE A 55 -6.11 7.45 -16.05
CA PHE A 55 -7.56 7.47 -15.87
C PHE A 55 -7.99 6.93 -14.52
N SER A 56 -7.31 5.88 -14.03
CA SER A 56 -7.59 5.34 -12.69
C SER A 56 -7.33 6.39 -11.60
N ARG A 57 -6.29 7.23 -11.70
CA ARG A 57 -6.06 8.32 -10.75
C ARG A 57 -7.15 9.39 -10.75
N LEU A 58 -7.73 9.68 -11.92
CA LEU A 58 -8.90 10.56 -11.99
C LEU A 58 -10.11 9.93 -11.30
N PHE A 59 -10.31 8.63 -11.48
CA PHE A 59 -11.36 7.86 -10.80
C PHE A 59 -11.18 7.89 -9.28
N ASP A 60 -9.97 7.62 -8.78
CA ASP A 60 -9.64 7.66 -7.35
C ASP A 60 -10.00 9.04 -6.78
N GLY A 61 -9.56 10.13 -7.43
CA GLY A 61 -9.85 11.50 -6.98
C GLY A 61 -11.34 11.82 -6.85
N PHE A 62 -12.19 11.16 -7.62
CA PHE A 62 -13.64 11.32 -7.52
C PHE A 62 -14.26 10.40 -6.45
N PHE A 63 -13.85 9.14 -6.39
CA PHE A 63 -14.46 8.16 -5.49
C PHE A 63 -13.97 8.25 -4.05
N ASP A 64 -12.73 8.70 -3.80
CA ASP A 64 -12.18 8.81 -2.44
C ASP A 64 -13.05 9.70 -1.53
N PRO A 65 -13.47 10.92 -1.94
CA PRO A 65 -14.38 11.74 -1.14
C PRO A 65 -15.76 11.09 -0.95
N VAL A 66 -16.27 10.39 -1.97
CA VAL A 66 -17.58 9.72 -1.90
C VAL A 66 -17.55 8.60 -0.86
N ILE A 67 -16.51 7.77 -0.89
CA ILE A 67 -16.33 6.69 0.10
C ILE A 67 -16.12 7.28 1.50
N GLY A 68 -15.35 8.35 1.63
CA GLY A 68 -15.18 9.06 2.90
C GLY A 68 -16.51 9.53 3.48
N MET A 69 -17.33 10.21 2.68
CA MET A 69 -18.66 10.65 3.10
C MET A 69 -19.60 9.48 3.45
N LEU A 70 -19.55 8.39 2.68
CA LEU A 70 -20.34 7.20 2.96
C LEU A 70 -19.92 6.57 4.30
N ALA A 71 -18.63 6.44 4.54
CA ALA A 71 -18.10 5.93 5.80
C ALA A 71 -18.49 6.82 6.97
N ASP A 72 -18.50 8.15 6.77
CA ASP A 72 -18.87 9.10 7.81
C ASP A 72 -20.36 9.07 8.18
N ARG A 73 -21.23 8.69 7.25
CA ARG A 73 -22.67 8.58 7.48
C ARG A 73 -23.14 7.19 7.91
N THR A 74 -22.24 6.21 7.89
CA THR A 74 -22.58 4.83 8.23
C THR A 74 -22.56 4.63 9.73
N GLU A 75 -23.64 4.09 10.28
CA GLU A 75 -23.72 3.63 11.67
C GLU A 75 -24.23 2.21 11.70
N THR A 76 -23.45 1.30 12.28
CA THR A 76 -23.82 -0.10 12.41
C THR A 76 -23.58 -0.63 13.83
N ARG A 77 -24.14 -1.80 14.12
CA ARG A 77 -23.89 -2.52 15.38
C ARG A 77 -22.42 -2.88 15.62
N TRP A 78 -21.60 -2.93 14.57
CA TRP A 78 -20.17 -3.25 14.64
C TRP A 78 -19.27 -2.01 14.69
N GLY A 79 -19.84 -0.83 14.67
CA GLY A 79 -19.15 0.45 14.60
C GLY A 79 -19.41 1.17 13.28
N LYS A 80 -18.68 2.26 13.07
CA LYS A 80 -18.78 3.13 11.91
C LYS A 80 -17.86 2.68 10.76
N PHE A 81 -16.59 2.40 11.08
CA PHE A 81 -15.53 2.14 10.12
C PHE A 81 -15.21 0.66 9.94
N ARG A 82 -15.35 -0.15 10.99
CA ARG A 82 -15.02 -1.59 10.98
C ARG A 82 -15.81 -2.41 9.96
N PRO A 83 -17.10 -2.15 9.66
CA PRO A 83 -17.85 -2.90 8.66
C PRO A 83 -17.27 -2.80 7.26
N PHE A 84 -16.71 -1.65 6.88
CA PHE A 84 -16.09 -1.48 5.56
C PHE A 84 -14.88 -2.39 5.38
N MET A 85 -14.05 -2.54 6.42
CA MET A 85 -12.93 -3.48 6.41
C MET A 85 -13.42 -4.92 6.41
N LEU A 86 -14.44 -5.25 7.23
CA LEU A 86 -14.96 -6.60 7.36
C LEU A 86 -15.53 -7.13 6.04
N PHE A 87 -16.38 -6.36 5.40
CA PHE A 87 -17.03 -6.77 4.16
C PHE A 87 -16.18 -6.47 2.92
N GLY A 88 -15.30 -5.47 2.99
CA GLY A 88 -14.46 -5.07 1.87
C GLY A 88 -13.21 -5.92 1.68
N CYS A 89 -12.66 -6.53 2.74
CA CYS A 89 -11.37 -7.24 2.65
C CYS A 89 -11.41 -8.45 1.72
N VAL A 90 -12.50 -9.21 1.69
CA VAL A 90 -12.64 -10.40 0.83
C VAL A 90 -12.80 -10.00 -0.65
N PRO A 91 -13.74 -9.13 -1.04
CA PRO A 91 -13.80 -8.62 -2.43
C PRO A 91 -12.48 -7.99 -2.87
N PHE A 92 -11.83 -7.21 -2.00
CA PHE A 92 -10.53 -6.61 -2.29
C PHE A 92 -9.47 -7.67 -2.63
N ALA A 93 -9.39 -8.75 -1.84
CA ALA A 93 -8.47 -9.85 -2.11
C ALA A 93 -8.79 -10.55 -3.44
N ILE A 94 -10.07 -10.80 -3.73
CA ILE A 94 -10.51 -11.42 -4.98
C ILE A 94 -10.10 -10.57 -6.19
N PHE A 95 -10.42 -9.27 -6.18
CA PHE A 95 -10.05 -8.38 -7.29
C PHE A 95 -8.53 -8.16 -7.39
N GLY A 96 -7.81 -8.25 -6.27
CA GLY A 96 -6.34 -8.29 -6.28
C GLY A 96 -5.81 -9.49 -7.06
N VAL A 97 -6.36 -10.69 -6.84
CA VAL A 97 -6.01 -11.90 -7.61
C VAL A 97 -6.38 -11.74 -9.09
N LEU A 98 -7.59 -11.22 -9.39
CA LEU A 98 -8.04 -11.00 -10.77
C LEU A 98 -7.16 -10.00 -11.52
N THR A 99 -6.66 -8.97 -10.85
CA THR A 99 -5.73 -7.97 -11.41
C THR A 99 -4.41 -8.60 -11.86
N PHE A 100 -3.94 -9.61 -11.13
CA PHE A 100 -2.71 -10.36 -11.46
C PHE A 100 -2.98 -11.70 -12.16
N THR A 101 -4.18 -11.87 -12.70
CA THR A 101 -4.54 -13.02 -13.55
C THR A 101 -4.43 -12.63 -15.01
N THR A 102 -3.74 -13.47 -15.81
CA THR A 102 -3.56 -13.26 -17.25
C THR A 102 -4.50 -14.19 -18.02
N PRO A 103 -5.71 -13.75 -18.40
CA PRO A 103 -6.61 -14.57 -19.19
C PRO A 103 -6.13 -14.72 -20.64
N GLY A 104 -6.50 -15.83 -21.29
CA GLY A 104 -6.18 -16.12 -22.69
C GLY A 104 -7.05 -15.36 -23.70
N PHE A 105 -7.43 -14.11 -23.42
CA PHE A 105 -8.30 -13.31 -24.28
C PHE A 105 -7.55 -12.66 -25.46
N ALA A 106 -8.31 -12.18 -26.44
CA ALA A 106 -7.78 -11.33 -27.51
C ALA A 106 -7.23 -10.01 -26.94
N PRO A 107 -6.27 -9.32 -27.61
CA PRO A 107 -5.59 -8.15 -27.07
C PRO A 107 -6.53 -7.03 -26.58
N ALA A 108 -7.60 -6.75 -27.33
CA ALA A 108 -8.60 -5.74 -26.94
C ALA A 108 -9.34 -6.12 -25.65
N SER A 109 -9.77 -7.39 -25.53
CA SER A 109 -10.47 -7.89 -24.35
C SER A 109 -9.54 -7.99 -23.14
N LYS A 110 -8.23 -8.26 -23.34
CA LYS A 110 -7.22 -8.18 -22.28
C LYS A 110 -7.12 -6.78 -21.70
N LEU A 111 -7.11 -5.76 -22.55
CA LEU A 111 -7.05 -4.37 -22.09
C LEU A 111 -8.28 -4.00 -21.27
N ILE A 112 -9.47 -4.36 -21.71
CA ILE A 112 -10.72 -4.15 -20.97
C ILE A 112 -10.66 -4.87 -19.62
N TRP A 113 -10.20 -6.12 -19.59
CA TRP A 113 -10.01 -6.89 -18.35
C TRP A 113 -9.08 -6.16 -17.38
N ALA A 114 -7.93 -5.66 -17.85
CA ALA A 114 -6.98 -4.92 -17.03
C ALA A 114 -7.61 -3.66 -16.43
N TYR A 115 -8.31 -2.86 -17.24
CA TYR A 115 -9.02 -1.67 -16.76
C TYR A 115 -10.07 -2.00 -15.69
N LEU A 116 -10.91 -2.99 -15.95
CA LEU A 116 -12.01 -3.37 -15.04
C LEU A 116 -11.47 -3.90 -13.71
N THR A 117 -10.55 -4.86 -13.76
CA THR A 117 -10.02 -5.49 -12.55
C THR A 117 -9.20 -4.54 -11.72
N TYR A 118 -8.36 -3.71 -12.36
CA TYR A 118 -7.54 -2.73 -11.65
C TYR A 118 -8.39 -1.63 -11.00
N ASN A 119 -9.33 -1.03 -11.73
CA ASN A 119 -10.19 0.03 -11.16
C ASN A 119 -11.12 -0.51 -10.06
N ALA A 120 -11.70 -1.69 -10.25
CA ALA A 120 -12.51 -2.33 -9.20
C ALA A 120 -11.68 -2.62 -7.94
N MET A 121 -10.44 -3.11 -8.11
CA MET A 121 -9.53 -3.34 -7.00
C MET A 121 -9.14 -2.03 -6.30
N MET A 122 -8.84 -0.94 -7.04
CA MET A 122 -8.55 0.37 -6.47
C MET A 122 -9.74 0.93 -5.69
N LEU A 123 -10.96 0.81 -6.22
CA LEU A 123 -12.17 1.22 -5.53
C LEU A 123 -12.37 0.45 -4.21
N LEU A 124 -12.12 -0.87 -4.22
CA LEU A 124 -12.18 -1.70 -3.02
C LEU A 124 -11.05 -1.36 -2.03
N TYR A 125 -9.85 -1.06 -2.54
CA TYR A 125 -8.74 -0.56 -1.72
C TYR A 125 -9.15 0.72 -0.98
N THR A 126 -9.70 1.69 -1.69
CA THR A 126 -10.21 2.94 -1.11
C THR A 126 -11.31 2.67 -0.07
N THR A 127 -12.26 1.77 -0.40
CA THR A 127 -13.37 1.38 0.48
C THR A 127 -12.88 0.77 1.80
N VAL A 128 -11.76 0.08 1.80
CA VAL A 128 -11.17 -0.50 3.01
C VAL A 128 -10.23 0.48 3.71
N ASN A 129 -9.39 1.18 2.93
CA ASN A 129 -8.27 1.96 3.48
C ASN A 129 -8.67 3.33 4.05
N ILE A 130 -9.68 4.00 3.47
CA ILE A 130 -10.19 5.28 4.01
C ILE A 130 -10.81 5.08 5.39
N PRO A 131 -11.79 4.15 5.59
CA PRO A 131 -12.33 3.87 6.91
C PRO A 131 -11.27 3.35 7.90
N TYR A 132 -10.32 2.55 7.43
CA TYR A 132 -9.19 2.11 8.26
C TYR A 132 -8.38 3.31 8.79
N THR A 133 -8.07 4.26 7.93
CA THR A 133 -7.30 5.45 8.34
C THR A 133 -8.09 6.33 9.30
N ALA A 134 -9.40 6.47 9.07
CA ALA A 134 -10.31 7.22 9.94
C ALA A 134 -10.51 6.55 11.31
N LEU A 135 -10.38 5.24 11.40
CA LEU A 135 -10.48 4.47 12.65
C LEU A 135 -9.52 4.97 13.73
N LEU A 136 -8.30 5.41 13.36
CA LEU A 136 -7.34 6.00 14.29
C LEU A 136 -7.96 7.15 15.10
N GLY A 137 -8.74 8.00 14.43
CA GLY A 137 -9.38 9.17 15.04
C GLY A 137 -10.45 8.84 16.08
N VAL A 138 -11.08 7.65 15.98
CA VAL A 138 -12.16 7.21 16.89
C VAL A 138 -11.71 6.19 17.94
N MET A 139 -10.47 5.73 17.89
CA MET A 139 -9.91 4.84 18.92
C MET A 139 -9.51 5.57 20.19
N THR A 140 -8.96 6.79 20.10
CA THR A 140 -8.52 7.58 21.25
C THR A 140 -8.52 9.07 20.97
N ASN A 141 -8.81 9.89 22.02
CA ASN A 141 -8.64 11.34 21.97
C ASN A 141 -7.28 11.82 22.52
N ASP A 142 -6.51 10.93 23.15
CA ASP A 142 -5.20 11.27 23.71
C ASP A 142 -4.16 11.44 22.59
N PRO A 143 -3.54 12.62 22.44
CA PRO A 143 -2.52 12.87 21.45
C PRO A 143 -1.30 11.94 21.57
N VAL A 144 -0.93 11.53 22.79
CA VAL A 144 0.20 10.64 23.04
C VAL A 144 -0.12 9.24 22.54
N GLU A 145 -1.31 8.73 22.84
CA GLU A 145 -1.75 7.41 22.36
C GLU A 145 -1.96 7.41 20.85
N ARG A 146 -2.41 8.50 20.22
CA ARG A 146 -2.46 8.66 18.76
C ARG A 146 -1.08 8.57 18.12
N THR A 147 -0.08 9.21 18.75
CA THR A 147 1.31 9.13 18.27
C THR A 147 1.85 7.71 18.37
N ARG A 148 1.57 6.99 19.46
CA ARG A 148 1.95 5.58 19.64
C ARG A 148 1.29 4.67 18.59
N LEU A 149 -0.02 4.84 18.35
CA LEU A 149 -0.74 4.12 17.30
C LEU A 149 -0.12 4.35 15.93
N SER A 150 0.17 5.61 15.60
CA SER A 150 0.82 5.96 14.33
C SER A 150 2.22 5.34 14.21
N SER A 151 3.01 5.30 15.30
CA SER A 151 4.32 4.67 15.30
C SER A 151 4.23 3.17 15.00
N ILE A 152 3.33 2.45 15.65
CA ILE A 152 3.11 1.02 15.41
C ILE A 152 2.59 0.78 13.99
N LYS A 153 1.66 1.62 13.51
CA LYS A 153 1.19 1.60 12.12
C LYS A 153 2.35 1.66 11.14
N PHE A 154 3.27 2.62 11.29
CA PHE A 154 4.42 2.75 10.39
C PHE A 154 5.41 1.59 10.51
N ILE A 155 5.65 1.04 11.70
CA ILE A 155 6.47 -0.15 11.87
C ILE A 155 5.88 -1.32 11.07
N CYS A 156 4.58 -1.56 11.18
CA CYS A 156 3.88 -2.60 10.43
C CYS A 156 3.94 -2.35 8.92
N ALA A 157 3.74 -1.10 8.48
CA ALA A 157 3.82 -0.70 7.08
C ALA A 157 5.21 -0.98 6.47
N PHE A 158 6.27 -0.53 7.14
CA PHE A 158 7.63 -0.78 6.67
C PHE A 158 7.99 -2.27 6.67
N SER A 159 7.54 -3.02 7.69
CA SER A 159 7.70 -4.47 7.74
C SER A 159 7.04 -5.18 6.57
N ALA A 160 5.80 -4.77 6.19
CA ALA A 160 5.12 -5.28 5.01
C ALA A 160 5.89 -4.98 3.72
N GLY A 161 6.41 -3.76 3.58
CA GLY A 161 7.25 -3.38 2.44
C GLY A 161 8.52 -4.21 2.32
N MET A 162 9.17 -4.53 3.44
CA MET A 162 10.33 -5.44 3.48
C MET A 162 9.93 -6.86 3.08
N VAL A 163 8.82 -7.38 3.62
CA VAL A 163 8.31 -8.72 3.28
C VAL A 163 8.04 -8.84 1.79
N VAL A 164 7.29 -7.89 1.19
CA VAL A 164 7.02 -7.89 -0.25
C VAL A 164 8.32 -7.87 -1.06
N SER A 165 9.25 -6.99 -0.70
CA SER A 165 10.51 -6.84 -1.45
C SER A 165 11.39 -8.08 -1.40
N ALA A 166 11.37 -8.81 -0.28
CA ALA A 166 12.20 -10.00 -0.08
C ALA A 166 11.54 -11.28 -0.61
N SER A 167 10.21 -11.37 -0.55
CA SER A 167 9.51 -12.65 -0.77
C SER A 167 8.74 -12.75 -2.07
N LEU A 168 8.27 -11.64 -2.66
CA LEU A 168 7.34 -11.70 -3.79
C LEU A 168 7.95 -12.40 -5.03
N LEU A 169 9.11 -11.96 -5.50
CA LEU A 169 9.73 -12.56 -6.70
C LEU A 169 10.16 -14.02 -6.50
N PRO A 170 10.80 -14.40 -5.38
CA PRO A 170 11.03 -15.81 -5.05
C PRO A 170 9.75 -16.64 -5.01
N MET A 171 8.66 -16.10 -4.44
CA MET A 171 7.38 -16.78 -4.35
C MET A 171 6.74 -16.96 -5.74
N VAL A 172 6.79 -15.93 -6.61
CA VAL A 172 6.33 -16.01 -8.00
C VAL A 172 7.10 -17.10 -8.77
N SER A 173 8.43 -17.16 -8.62
CA SER A 173 9.26 -18.17 -9.27
C SER A 173 8.92 -19.58 -8.78
N TRP A 174 8.81 -19.76 -7.47
CA TRP A 174 8.55 -21.06 -6.84
C TRP A 174 7.14 -21.59 -7.16
N LEU A 175 6.11 -20.77 -6.97
CA LEU A 175 4.72 -21.15 -7.20
C LEU A 175 4.39 -21.28 -8.70
N GLY A 176 5.12 -20.54 -9.55
CA GLY A 176 4.89 -20.54 -10.99
C GLY A 176 5.29 -21.82 -11.70
N ALA A 177 6.22 -22.61 -11.13
CA ALA A 177 6.71 -23.85 -11.71
C ALA A 177 7.02 -23.74 -13.22
N GLY A 178 7.70 -22.65 -13.64
CA GLY A 178 8.04 -22.36 -15.04
C GLY A 178 7.03 -21.48 -15.79
N SER A 179 5.85 -21.18 -15.25
CA SER A 179 4.89 -20.23 -15.82
C SER A 179 4.82 -18.95 -14.99
N PRO A 180 5.38 -17.82 -15.46
CA PRO A 180 5.32 -16.56 -14.73
C PRO A 180 3.88 -16.10 -14.46
N GLN A 181 2.97 -16.27 -15.41
CA GLN A 181 1.55 -15.88 -15.26
C GLN A 181 0.90 -16.61 -14.08
N ARG A 182 1.11 -17.93 -13.99
CA ARG A 182 0.61 -18.75 -12.89
C ARG A 182 1.27 -18.36 -11.57
N GLY A 183 2.57 -18.05 -11.59
CA GLY A 183 3.34 -17.62 -10.43
C GLY A 183 2.76 -16.34 -9.80
N TRP A 184 2.48 -15.33 -10.61
CA TRP A 184 1.85 -14.09 -10.15
C TRP A 184 0.47 -14.32 -9.56
N GLN A 185 -0.38 -15.07 -10.26
CA GLN A 185 -1.74 -15.38 -9.78
C GLN A 185 -1.72 -16.10 -8.42
N LEU A 186 -0.93 -17.17 -8.29
CA LEU A 186 -0.83 -17.95 -7.05
C LEU A 186 -0.23 -17.12 -5.91
N SER A 187 0.76 -16.29 -6.20
CA SER A 187 1.34 -15.37 -5.21
C SER A 187 0.30 -14.39 -4.69
N PHE A 188 -0.57 -13.88 -5.55
CA PHE A 188 -1.65 -12.98 -5.13
C PHE A 188 -2.76 -13.68 -4.37
N ILE A 189 -3.00 -14.97 -4.59
CA ILE A 189 -3.88 -15.76 -3.72
C ILE A 189 -3.32 -15.83 -2.29
N VAL A 190 -2.01 -16.10 -2.16
CA VAL A 190 -1.36 -16.13 -0.85
C VAL A 190 -1.37 -14.76 -0.18
N ILE A 191 -0.96 -13.70 -0.89
CA ILE A 191 -0.99 -12.33 -0.37
C ILE A 191 -2.40 -11.91 0.02
N GLY A 192 -3.39 -12.25 -0.79
CA GLY A 192 -4.80 -11.96 -0.52
C GLY A 192 -5.30 -12.64 0.75
N ALA A 193 -5.01 -13.93 0.92
CA ALA A 193 -5.38 -14.68 2.11
C ALA A 193 -4.72 -14.09 3.38
N VAL A 194 -3.44 -13.76 3.31
CA VAL A 194 -2.71 -13.09 4.39
C VAL A 194 -3.33 -11.73 4.71
N ALA A 195 -3.60 -10.90 3.71
CA ALA A 195 -4.19 -9.59 3.89
C ALA A 195 -5.59 -9.67 4.53
N VAL A 196 -6.45 -10.58 4.08
CA VAL A 196 -7.75 -10.83 4.71
C VAL A 196 -7.59 -11.21 6.18
N GLY A 197 -6.67 -12.12 6.51
CA GLY A 197 -6.38 -12.49 7.89
C GLY A 197 -5.98 -11.28 8.76
N PHE A 198 -5.08 -10.42 8.27
CA PHE A 198 -4.66 -9.22 8.97
C PHE A 198 -5.77 -8.17 9.10
N PHE A 199 -6.61 -7.98 8.07
CA PHE A 199 -7.79 -7.11 8.19
C PHE A 199 -8.78 -7.64 9.22
N LEU A 200 -9.03 -8.94 9.27
CA LEU A 200 -9.89 -9.54 10.29
C LEU A 200 -9.31 -9.33 11.70
N ILE A 201 -7.98 -9.48 11.88
CA ILE A 201 -7.32 -9.16 13.15
C ILE A 201 -7.57 -7.70 13.53
N THR A 202 -7.49 -6.77 12.57
CA THR A 202 -7.78 -5.35 12.81
C THR A 202 -9.24 -5.15 13.22
N VAL A 203 -10.18 -5.72 12.49
CA VAL A 203 -11.62 -5.57 12.75
C VAL A 203 -12.00 -6.10 14.13
N PHE A 204 -11.54 -7.28 14.51
CA PHE A 204 -11.89 -7.90 15.78
C PHE A 204 -11.02 -7.42 16.95
N GLY A 205 -9.79 -6.98 16.67
CA GLY A 205 -8.85 -6.55 17.69
C GLY A 205 -8.94 -5.06 18.06
N THR A 206 -9.67 -4.23 17.31
CA THR A 206 -9.81 -2.79 17.59
C THR A 206 -11.21 -2.44 18.09
N LYS A 207 -11.32 -1.30 18.80
CA LYS A 207 -12.60 -0.79 19.31
C LYS A 207 -12.75 0.69 18.98
N GLU A 208 -13.92 1.06 18.47
CA GLU A 208 -14.32 2.46 18.28
C GLU A 208 -14.88 2.97 19.61
N ARG A 209 -14.16 3.89 20.26
CA ARG A 209 -14.52 4.44 21.58
C ARG A 209 -15.20 5.80 21.49
N ILE A 210 -14.85 6.55 20.44
CA ILE A 210 -15.33 7.89 20.24
C ILE A 210 -16.41 7.84 19.17
N LYS A 211 -17.61 8.28 19.52
CA LYS A 211 -18.67 8.51 18.54
C LYS A 211 -18.57 9.96 18.08
N PRO A 212 -18.10 10.23 16.85
CA PRO A 212 -18.19 11.59 16.32
C PRO A 212 -19.68 11.96 16.26
N THR A 213 -20.04 13.07 16.88
CA THR A 213 -21.38 13.64 16.68
C THR A 213 -21.47 14.08 15.22
N PRO A 214 -22.40 13.54 14.43
CA PRO A 214 -22.60 14.05 13.09
C PRO A 214 -23.13 15.49 13.23
N ASP A 215 -22.33 16.47 12.81
CA ASP A 215 -22.88 17.80 12.55
C ASP A 215 -23.81 17.70 11.33
N ALA A 216 -25.08 17.49 11.61
CA ALA A 216 -26.11 17.18 10.60
C ALA A 216 -26.33 18.29 9.55
N ASN A 217 -25.66 19.44 9.68
CA ASN A 217 -25.92 20.64 8.88
C ASN A 217 -24.69 21.22 8.17
N THR A 218 -23.56 20.52 8.05
CA THR A 218 -22.42 21.05 7.32
C THR A 218 -22.52 20.72 5.83
N SER A 219 -22.60 21.78 5.04
CA SER A 219 -22.46 21.67 3.58
C SER A 219 -20.98 21.44 3.23
N VAL A 220 -20.68 20.44 2.40
CA VAL A 220 -19.32 20.13 1.90
C VAL A 220 -18.63 21.40 1.37
N SER A 221 -19.38 22.28 0.68
CA SER A 221 -18.86 23.56 0.20
C SER A 221 -18.41 24.51 1.31
N ARG A 222 -19.10 24.50 2.46
CA ARG A 222 -18.74 25.32 3.62
C ARG A 222 -17.48 24.78 4.29
N ASP A 223 -17.37 23.45 4.42
CA ASP A 223 -16.22 22.81 5.03
C ASP A 223 -14.95 23.01 4.19
N LEU A 224 -15.06 22.91 2.86
CA LEU A 224 -13.97 23.23 1.94
C LEU A 224 -13.52 24.69 2.08
N LYS A 225 -14.47 25.66 2.16
CA LYS A 225 -14.11 27.07 2.38
C LYS A 225 -13.36 27.26 3.70
N LEU A 226 -13.79 26.59 4.78
CA LEU A 226 -13.13 26.67 6.08
C LEU A 226 -11.72 26.04 6.04
N LEU A 227 -11.53 24.94 5.32
CA LEU A 227 -10.22 24.33 5.12
C LEU A 227 -9.27 25.28 4.37
N PHE A 228 -9.70 25.86 3.26
CA PHE A 228 -8.88 26.83 2.50
C PHE A 228 -8.64 28.15 3.25
N ALA A 229 -9.53 28.53 4.18
CA ALA A 229 -9.32 29.68 5.05
C ALA A 229 -8.28 29.40 6.15
N ASN A 230 -8.04 28.13 6.48
CA ASN A 230 -7.05 27.74 7.47
C ASN A 230 -5.64 27.77 6.90
N LYS A 231 -4.89 28.85 7.15
CA LYS A 231 -3.52 29.04 6.64
C LYS A 231 -2.56 27.90 7.02
N ALA A 232 -2.68 27.35 8.23
CA ALA A 232 -1.84 26.24 8.67
C ALA A 232 -2.11 24.99 7.84
N TRP A 233 -3.38 24.68 7.55
CA TRP A 233 -3.76 23.56 6.70
C TRP A 233 -3.26 23.73 5.27
N VAL A 234 -3.44 24.92 4.67
CA VAL A 234 -2.94 25.23 3.32
C VAL A 234 -1.42 25.08 3.23
N LEU A 235 -0.69 25.62 4.22
CA LEU A 235 0.78 25.49 4.26
C LEU A 235 1.22 24.02 4.36
N LEU A 236 0.60 23.23 5.23
CA LEU A 236 0.88 21.79 5.35
C LEU A 236 0.58 21.04 4.05
N THR A 237 -0.54 21.36 3.41
CA THR A 237 -0.91 20.76 2.13
C THR A 237 0.11 21.05 1.04
N ILE A 238 0.51 22.32 0.88
CA ILE A 238 1.55 22.72 -0.09
C ILE A 238 2.88 22.01 0.22
N THR A 239 3.29 22.00 1.49
CA THR A 239 4.54 21.31 1.90
C THR A 239 4.49 19.83 1.57
N THR A 240 3.37 19.17 1.83
CA THR A 240 3.18 17.74 1.52
C THR A 240 3.22 17.48 0.02
N LEU A 241 2.57 18.32 -0.79
CA LEU A 241 2.62 18.21 -2.26
C LEU A 241 4.04 18.38 -2.80
N LEU A 242 4.78 19.38 -2.32
CA LEU A 242 6.17 19.59 -2.69
C LEU A 242 7.07 18.40 -2.27
N TRP A 243 6.82 17.83 -1.09
CA TRP A 243 7.53 16.66 -0.61
C TRP A 243 7.26 15.42 -1.48
N ILE A 244 6.02 15.16 -1.83
CA ILE A 244 5.65 14.04 -2.72
C ILE A 244 6.28 14.23 -4.11
N LEU A 245 6.22 15.44 -4.67
CA LEU A 245 6.85 15.78 -5.95
C LEU A 245 8.37 15.55 -5.89
N PHE A 246 9.03 16.01 -4.83
CA PHE A 246 10.45 15.77 -4.60
C PHE A 246 10.81 14.28 -4.59
N ILE A 247 10.05 13.46 -3.83
CA ILE A 247 10.28 12.01 -3.78
C ILE A 247 10.08 11.37 -5.15
N ALA A 248 9.03 11.75 -5.88
CA ALA A 248 8.75 11.22 -7.20
C ALA A 248 9.87 11.54 -8.21
N LEU A 249 10.30 12.80 -8.27
CA LEU A 249 11.41 13.23 -9.11
C LEU A 249 12.72 12.53 -8.74
N ARG A 250 13.05 12.48 -7.44
CA ARG A 250 14.24 11.79 -6.95
C ARG A 250 14.24 10.32 -7.34
N SER A 251 13.12 9.61 -7.16
CA SER A 251 13.02 8.20 -7.50
C SER A 251 13.21 7.96 -9.00
N SER A 252 12.60 8.79 -9.84
CA SER A 252 12.73 8.71 -11.28
C SER A 252 14.17 8.96 -11.75
N VAL A 253 14.79 10.03 -11.25
CA VAL A 253 16.17 10.40 -11.62
C VAL A 253 17.17 9.38 -11.08
N SER A 254 17.00 8.87 -9.86
CA SER A 254 17.93 7.90 -9.26
C SER A 254 18.08 6.64 -10.10
N THR A 255 16.99 6.09 -10.64
CA THR A 255 17.04 4.90 -11.48
C THR A 255 17.88 5.12 -12.74
N HIS A 256 17.68 6.27 -13.41
CA HIS A 256 18.45 6.64 -14.60
C HIS A 256 19.91 6.95 -14.28
N TYR A 257 20.15 7.64 -13.16
CA TYR A 257 21.49 7.94 -12.69
C TYR A 257 22.31 6.68 -12.44
N PHE A 258 21.75 5.71 -11.66
CA PHE A 258 22.43 4.44 -11.45
C PHE A 258 22.66 3.67 -12.75
N LYS A 259 21.64 3.61 -13.65
CA LYS A 259 21.74 2.87 -14.90
C LYS A 259 22.77 3.47 -15.86
N TYR A 260 22.80 4.79 -16.02
CA TYR A 260 23.57 5.44 -17.08
C TYR A 260 24.89 6.05 -16.61
N PHE A 261 25.01 6.44 -15.35
CA PHE A 261 26.22 7.08 -14.82
C PHE A 261 27.06 6.15 -13.95
N ILE A 262 26.45 5.36 -13.09
CA ILE A 262 27.21 4.52 -12.17
C ILE A 262 27.53 3.16 -12.81
N PHE A 263 26.55 2.51 -13.42
CA PHE A 263 26.77 1.20 -14.00
C PHE A 263 27.24 1.23 -15.45
N ASN A 264 27.08 2.35 -16.16
CA ASN A 264 27.49 2.56 -17.56
C ASN A 264 27.33 1.29 -18.44
N GLY A 265 26.36 0.46 -18.12
CA GLY A 265 26.08 -0.81 -18.77
C GLY A 265 27.06 -1.96 -18.46
N ALA A 266 28.09 -1.74 -17.64
CA ALA A 266 29.05 -2.76 -17.28
C ALA A 266 28.90 -3.18 -15.80
N PRO A 267 28.75 -4.49 -15.49
CA PRO A 267 28.67 -5.00 -14.11
C PRO A 267 29.96 -4.78 -13.31
N GLU A 268 31.04 -4.40 -13.95
CA GLU A 268 32.38 -4.22 -13.35
C GLU A 268 32.67 -2.79 -12.87
N THR A 269 31.71 -1.84 -12.97
CA THR A 269 31.95 -0.45 -12.55
C THR A 269 32.19 -0.36 -11.05
N PRO A 270 33.36 0.08 -10.58
CA PRO A 270 33.66 0.13 -9.17
C PRO A 270 32.85 1.24 -8.46
N LEU A 271 32.12 0.88 -7.43
CA LEU A 271 31.43 1.82 -6.54
C LEU A 271 32.33 2.16 -5.35
N THR A 272 32.73 3.42 -5.23
CA THR A 272 33.53 3.89 -4.08
C THR A 272 32.58 4.52 -3.05
N PHE A 273 32.42 3.88 -1.90
CA PHE A 273 31.64 4.39 -0.78
C PHE A 273 32.51 4.45 0.48
N VAL A 274 32.61 5.64 1.08
CA VAL A 274 33.42 5.89 2.30
C VAL A 274 34.86 5.34 2.18
N GLY A 275 35.53 5.64 1.04
CA GLY A 275 36.93 5.23 0.82
C GLY A 275 37.13 3.72 0.54
N ARG A 276 36.09 2.95 0.38
CA ARG A 276 36.15 1.54 -0.04
C ARG A 276 35.51 1.34 -1.39
N THR A 277 36.21 0.65 -2.27
CA THR A 277 35.74 0.34 -3.62
C THR A 277 35.07 -1.05 -3.63
N PHE A 278 33.84 -1.11 -4.05
CA PHE A 278 33.06 -2.34 -4.19
C PHE A 278 32.67 -2.54 -5.64
N THR A 279 32.81 -3.73 -6.18
CA THR A 279 32.17 -4.13 -7.44
C THR A 279 30.89 -4.91 -7.13
N LEU A 280 29.94 -4.96 -8.07
CA LEU A 280 28.70 -5.72 -7.88
C LEU A 280 29.00 -7.20 -7.55
N ASP A 281 30.03 -7.78 -8.19
CA ASP A 281 30.48 -9.15 -7.93
C ASP A 281 31.04 -9.35 -6.52
N THR A 282 31.72 -8.33 -5.96
CA THR A 282 32.19 -8.38 -4.56
C THR A 282 31.02 -8.33 -3.58
N LEU A 283 29.96 -7.58 -3.86
CA LEU A 283 28.77 -7.56 -3.03
C LEU A 283 27.98 -8.88 -3.13
N VAL A 284 27.79 -9.41 -4.34
CA VAL A 284 27.11 -10.70 -4.56
C VAL A 284 27.89 -11.85 -3.93
N SER A 285 29.23 -11.87 -4.06
CA SER A 285 30.08 -12.88 -3.43
C SER A 285 30.08 -12.79 -1.91
N ALA A 286 30.06 -11.58 -1.33
CA ALA A 286 29.93 -11.36 0.11
C ALA A 286 28.56 -11.86 0.63
N PHE A 287 27.45 -11.61 -0.09
CA PHE A 287 26.13 -12.15 0.26
C PHE A 287 26.10 -13.67 0.21
N ASN A 288 26.67 -14.27 -0.84
CA ASN A 288 26.76 -15.73 -0.99
C ASN A 288 27.61 -16.38 0.10
N THR A 289 28.67 -15.71 0.53
CA THR A 289 29.57 -16.22 1.60
C THR A 289 28.89 -16.15 2.97
N LEU A 290 28.09 -15.11 3.23
CA LEU A 290 27.28 -14.99 4.44
C LEU A 290 26.17 -16.07 4.49
N GLY A 291 25.56 -16.39 3.33
CA GLY A 291 24.59 -17.47 3.20
C GLY A 291 25.19 -18.87 3.44
N LYS A 292 26.43 -19.12 2.98
CA LYS A 292 27.15 -20.37 3.23
C LYS A 292 27.58 -20.55 4.71
N ARG A 293 28.02 -19.47 5.37
CA ARG A 293 28.41 -19.54 6.80
C ARG A 293 27.23 -19.83 7.73
N ARG A 294 26.01 -19.47 7.36
CA ARG A 294 24.80 -19.86 8.13
C ARG A 294 24.44 -21.33 7.99
N ARG A 295 24.73 -21.98 6.85
CA ARG A 295 24.47 -23.42 6.63
C ARG A 295 25.48 -24.35 7.29
N LEU A 296 26.64 -23.84 7.73
CA LEU A 296 27.67 -24.62 8.43
C LEU A 296 27.57 -24.50 9.96
N ARG A 297 26.63 -23.73 10.50
CA ARG A 297 26.38 -23.58 11.95
C ARG A 297 24.97 -24.05 12.37
N ALA A 298 24.20 -24.64 11.46
CA ALA A 298 22.97 -25.37 11.72
C ALA A 298 23.18 -26.86 11.43
#